data_1df3d01f7869dd61a184882149ec35f0
#
_entry.id   1df3d01f7869dd61a184882149ec35f0
#
_cell.length_a   1.000
_cell.length_b   1.000
_cell.length_c   1.000
_cell.angle_alpha   90.00
_cell.angle_beta   90.00
_cell.angle_gamma   90.00
#
_symmetry.space_group_name_H-M   'P 1'
#
loop_
_entity.id
_entity.type
_entity.pdbx_description
1 polymer ?
#
loop_
_entity_poly.entity_id
_entity_poly.type
_entity_poly.pdbx_seq_one_letter_code
_entity_poly.pdbx_strand_id
1 'polypeptide(L)'
;MTIDKNKDPMGAAILEAVTSRQGDRRPRGHKHHEPLRVLSPMFEDDELPVSHLLRTPDEMPEIERKALDISYGKILDVGAGARCHSLALQEMGHEVTAIDISPLCCEAMERRGIKDVRHVDLFDKSLSGKFNTILLLMNGTGIAGRLSRLPSLLGRLKEIMADDGQVLIDSSDIKYVYGDEDDLASIIPEGKYYGEVEFQMVYKDIRGKQFEWLYVDFALLETIAKSCGMKCEMILEGAQHDYLARLTL
;
A
#
# COMPACT_ATOMS: atom_id res chain seq x y z
N MET A 1 -1.28 -7.99 13.23
CA MET A 1 -0.15 -8.96 13.46
C MET A 1 1.10 -8.34 12.87
N THR A 2 2.12 -8.04 13.67
CA THR A 2 3.34 -7.37 13.22
C THR A 2 4.37 -8.36 12.66
N ILE A 3 5.29 -7.87 11.83
CA ILE A 3 6.33 -8.68 11.19
C ILE A 3 7.53 -8.86 12.13
N ASP A 4 8.14 -10.06 12.13
CA ASP A 4 9.44 -10.29 12.76
C ASP A 4 10.52 -9.61 11.91
N LYS A 5 11.32 -8.72 12.52
CA LYS A 5 12.35 -7.95 11.81
C LYS A 5 13.39 -8.79 11.08
N ASN A 6 13.61 -10.04 11.51
CA ASN A 6 14.53 -10.97 10.83
C ASN A 6 13.89 -11.65 9.59
N LYS A 7 12.60 -11.42 9.37
CA LYS A 7 11.81 -11.92 8.23
C LYS A 7 11.10 -10.78 7.50
N ASP A 8 11.71 -9.61 7.49
CA ASP A 8 11.22 -8.36 6.95
C ASP A 8 12.13 -7.85 5.83
N PRO A 9 12.10 -8.48 4.64
CA PRO A 9 12.98 -8.11 3.54
C PRO A 9 12.72 -6.71 3.02
N MET A 10 11.45 -6.28 2.96
CA MET A 10 11.08 -4.94 2.49
C MET A 10 11.58 -3.86 3.46
N GLY A 11 11.34 -4.04 4.76
CA GLY A 11 11.83 -3.12 5.76
C GLY A 11 13.37 -3.06 5.81
N ALA A 12 14.06 -4.21 5.64
CA ALA A 12 15.51 -4.26 5.58
C ALA A 12 16.08 -3.47 4.38
N ALA A 13 15.47 -3.64 3.19
CA ALA A 13 15.86 -2.92 1.98
C ALA A 13 15.67 -1.39 2.13
N ILE A 14 14.53 -0.97 2.66
CA ILE A 14 14.22 0.44 2.90
C ILE A 14 15.16 1.04 3.94
N LEU A 15 15.35 0.38 5.08
CA LEU A 15 16.20 0.89 6.17
C LEU A 15 17.66 1.01 5.72
N GLU A 16 18.19 0.02 4.99
CA GLU A 16 19.54 0.09 4.42
C GLU A 16 19.69 1.29 3.48
N ALA A 17 18.73 1.50 2.59
CA ALA A 17 18.77 2.61 1.64
C ALA A 17 18.70 3.98 2.34
N VAL A 18 17.87 4.11 3.38
CA VAL A 18 17.77 5.33 4.18
C VAL A 18 19.06 5.61 4.95
N THR A 19 19.66 4.58 5.57
CA THR A 19 20.88 4.72 6.36
C THR A 19 22.09 5.07 5.49
N SER A 20 22.18 4.46 4.31
CA SER A 20 23.26 4.74 3.34
C SER A 20 23.24 6.16 2.83
N ARG A 21 22.05 6.78 2.70
CA ARG A 21 21.91 8.17 2.28
C ARG A 21 22.36 9.18 3.35
N GLN A 22 22.23 8.86 4.61
CA GLN A 22 22.62 9.75 5.72
C GLN A 22 24.15 9.83 5.92
N GLY A 23 24.90 8.81 5.52
CA GLY A 23 26.35 8.73 5.68
C GLY A 23 27.17 9.34 4.53
N ASP A 24 26.56 9.66 3.39
CA ASP A 24 27.28 10.08 2.20
C ASP A 24 27.11 11.58 1.91
N ARG A 25 28.18 12.38 2.15
CA ARG A 25 28.25 13.81 1.79
C ARG A 25 28.48 14.05 0.29
N ARG A 26 28.50 13.02 -0.55
CA ARG A 26 28.74 13.13 -2.00
C ARG A 26 27.45 13.47 -2.74
N PRO A 27 27.55 14.19 -3.89
CA PRO A 27 26.39 14.51 -4.71
C PRO A 27 25.73 13.19 -5.19
N ARG A 28 24.40 13.21 -5.29
CA ARG A 28 23.47 12.13 -5.64
C ARG A 28 24.00 11.16 -6.72
N GLY A 29 24.95 10.30 -6.36
CA GLY A 29 25.27 9.12 -7.13
C GLY A 29 24.36 8.00 -6.63
N HIS A 30 23.58 7.42 -7.53
CA HIS A 30 22.74 6.25 -7.21
C HIS A 30 23.65 5.11 -6.73
N LYS A 31 23.78 4.91 -5.43
CA LYS A 31 24.25 3.60 -4.96
C LYS A 31 23.19 2.61 -5.44
N HIS A 32 23.58 1.70 -6.30
CA HIS A 32 22.76 0.56 -6.69
C HIS A 32 22.56 -0.29 -5.43
N HIS A 33 21.39 -0.13 -4.78
CA HIS A 33 20.93 -1.12 -3.81
C HIS A 33 20.45 -2.34 -4.60
N GLU A 34 20.69 -3.53 -4.08
CA GLU A 34 20.05 -4.70 -4.66
C GLU A 34 18.54 -4.51 -4.69
N PRO A 35 17.87 -4.91 -5.77
CA PRO A 35 16.40 -4.80 -5.82
C PRO A 35 15.77 -5.77 -4.82
N LEU A 36 14.58 -5.41 -4.37
CA LEU A 36 13.70 -6.31 -3.63
C LEU A 36 13.10 -7.31 -4.62
N ARG A 37 13.37 -8.60 -4.46
CA ARG A 37 12.77 -9.63 -5.30
C ARG A 37 11.37 -9.95 -4.81
N VAL A 38 10.43 -10.01 -5.75
CA VAL A 38 9.03 -10.35 -5.53
C VAL A 38 8.74 -11.66 -6.25
N LEU A 39 8.58 -12.72 -5.47
CA LEU A 39 8.34 -14.06 -5.98
C LEU A 39 6.84 -14.36 -5.92
N SER A 40 6.30 -15.02 -6.94
CA SER A 40 4.91 -15.48 -6.97
C SER A 40 4.83 -16.90 -7.55
N PRO A 41 3.98 -17.78 -7.01
CA PRO A 41 3.70 -19.06 -7.66
C PRO A 41 2.84 -18.92 -8.91
N MET A 42 2.27 -17.73 -9.16
CA MET A 42 1.32 -17.46 -10.24
C MET A 42 1.92 -16.66 -11.40
N PHE A 43 3.00 -15.92 -11.15
CA PHE A 43 3.64 -15.03 -12.12
C PHE A 43 5.15 -15.22 -12.13
N GLU A 44 5.81 -14.71 -13.15
CA GLU A 44 7.27 -14.62 -13.17
C GLU A 44 7.81 -13.80 -12.00
N ASP A 45 9.00 -14.16 -11.51
CA ASP A 45 9.69 -13.41 -10.48
C ASP A 45 9.96 -11.98 -10.97
N ASP A 46 9.68 -10.99 -10.12
CA ASP A 46 9.87 -9.57 -10.43
C ASP A 46 10.88 -8.93 -9.46
N GLU A 47 11.41 -7.78 -9.85
CA GLU A 47 12.35 -6.98 -9.08
C GLU A 47 11.79 -5.58 -8.84
N LEU A 48 11.57 -5.24 -7.57
CA LEU A 48 11.15 -3.90 -7.15
C LEU A 48 12.38 -3.08 -6.76
N PRO A 49 12.78 -2.08 -7.56
CA PRO A 49 13.87 -1.18 -7.19
C PRO A 49 13.55 -0.42 -5.89
N VAL A 50 14.45 -0.45 -4.91
CA VAL A 50 14.24 0.23 -3.62
C VAL A 50 14.08 1.74 -3.80
N SER A 51 14.66 2.32 -4.86
CA SER A 51 14.45 3.73 -5.23
C SER A 51 12.99 4.07 -5.49
N HIS A 52 12.22 3.13 -6.05
CA HIS A 52 10.79 3.31 -6.29
C HIS A 52 10.01 3.52 -4.98
N LEU A 53 10.41 2.84 -3.91
CA LEU A 53 9.80 3.00 -2.58
C LEU A 53 10.20 4.33 -1.89
N LEU A 54 11.27 4.98 -2.37
CA LEU A 54 11.85 6.21 -1.80
C LEU A 54 11.68 7.43 -2.70
N ARG A 55 10.79 7.33 -3.68
CA ARG A 55 10.54 8.39 -4.69
C ARG A 55 10.08 9.70 -4.05
N THR A 56 10.35 10.78 -4.75
CA THR A 56 9.86 12.12 -4.44
C THR A 56 8.44 12.34 -5.00
N PRO A 57 7.70 13.38 -4.57
CA PRO A 57 6.40 13.70 -5.15
C PRO A 57 6.39 13.84 -6.68
N ASP A 58 7.45 14.40 -7.27
CA ASP A 58 7.57 14.58 -8.72
C ASP A 58 7.74 13.23 -9.47
N GLU A 59 8.22 12.21 -8.79
CA GLU A 59 8.42 10.86 -9.32
C GLU A 59 7.20 9.93 -9.07
N MET A 60 6.18 10.41 -8.35
CA MET A 60 4.97 9.63 -8.06
C MET A 60 4.09 9.51 -9.31
N PRO A 61 3.43 8.36 -9.51
CA PRO A 61 2.33 8.22 -10.48
C PRO A 61 1.22 9.25 -10.24
N GLU A 62 0.46 9.55 -11.28
CA GLU A 62 -0.63 10.53 -11.23
C GLU A 62 -1.69 10.18 -10.18
N ILE A 63 -2.02 8.89 -10.04
CA ILE A 63 -2.94 8.35 -9.03
C ILE A 63 -2.51 8.76 -7.62
N GLU A 64 -1.23 8.59 -7.29
CA GLU A 64 -0.72 8.94 -5.97
C GLU A 64 -0.73 10.45 -5.75
N ARG A 65 -0.23 11.23 -6.72
CA ARG A 65 -0.28 12.71 -6.65
C ARG A 65 -1.71 13.20 -6.44
N LYS A 66 -2.67 12.65 -7.20
CA LYS A 66 -4.09 12.99 -7.05
C LYS A 66 -4.62 12.70 -5.66
N ALA A 67 -4.24 11.55 -5.07
CA ALA A 67 -4.64 11.20 -3.72
C ALA A 67 -4.08 12.21 -2.69
N LEU A 68 -2.81 12.63 -2.84
CA LEU A 68 -2.22 13.64 -1.96
C LEU A 68 -2.93 15.00 -2.11
N ASP A 69 -3.20 15.44 -3.34
CA ASP A 69 -3.83 16.74 -3.64
C ASP A 69 -5.23 16.90 -3.02
N ILE A 70 -6.00 15.80 -2.94
CA ILE A 70 -7.35 15.82 -2.39
C ILE A 70 -7.42 15.37 -0.92
N SER A 71 -6.27 15.11 -0.30
CA SER A 71 -6.17 14.81 1.12
C SER A 71 -6.42 16.05 1.99
N TYR A 72 -7.11 15.88 3.11
CA TYR A 72 -7.39 16.98 4.03
C TYR A 72 -7.49 16.50 5.48
N GLY A 73 -7.40 17.46 6.40
CA GLY A 73 -7.57 17.26 7.83
C GLY A 73 -6.50 16.36 8.45
N LYS A 74 -6.91 15.54 9.40
CA LYS A 74 -6.07 14.53 10.03
C LYS A 74 -5.96 13.31 9.15
N ILE A 75 -4.74 12.92 8.79
CA ILE A 75 -4.48 11.87 7.80
C ILE A 75 -3.90 10.63 8.47
N LEU A 76 -4.40 9.46 8.09
CA LEU A 76 -3.82 8.16 8.39
C LEU A 76 -3.24 7.57 7.09
N ASP A 77 -1.95 7.29 7.08
CA ASP A 77 -1.26 6.58 5.99
C ASP A 77 -1.04 5.13 6.42
N VAL A 78 -1.73 4.18 5.75
CA VAL A 78 -1.79 2.77 6.11
C VAL A 78 -0.81 1.97 5.27
N GLY A 79 0.09 1.21 5.93
CA GLY A 79 1.16 0.50 5.24
C GLY A 79 2.17 1.48 4.64
N ALA A 80 2.52 2.52 5.40
CA ALA A 80 3.27 3.68 4.91
C ALA A 80 4.69 3.34 4.38
N GLY A 81 5.23 2.14 4.69
CA GLY A 81 6.46 1.59 4.13
C GLY A 81 7.66 2.52 4.25
N ALA A 82 8.10 3.05 3.11
CA ALA A 82 9.22 3.98 3.05
C ALA A 82 8.81 5.46 3.26
N ARG A 83 7.50 5.75 3.47
CA ARG A 83 6.91 7.06 3.80
C ARG A 83 6.85 8.12 2.67
N CYS A 84 6.99 7.79 1.41
CA CYS A 84 6.98 8.82 0.35
C CYS A 84 5.72 9.71 0.43
N HIS A 85 4.54 9.14 0.67
CA HIS A 85 3.27 9.87 0.83
C HIS A 85 3.22 10.66 2.14
N SER A 86 3.50 10.00 3.28
CA SER A 86 3.50 10.64 4.59
C SER A 86 4.41 11.85 4.66
N LEU A 87 5.61 11.78 4.04
CA LEU A 87 6.53 12.92 4.03
C LEU A 87 5.99 14.08 3.20
N ALA A 88 5.51 13.78 1.98
CA ALA A 88 4.93 14.78 1.11
C ALA A 88 3.78 15.52 1.79
N LEU A 89 2.86 14.79 2.43
CA LEU A 89 1.74 15.37 3.17
C LEU A 89 2.19 16.19 4.38
N GLN A 90 3.21 15.72 5.12
CA GLN A 90 3.79 16.48 6.23
C GLN A 90 4.44 17.78 5.75
N GLU A 91 5.13 17.77 4.60
CA GLU A 91 5.71 18.95 3.97
C GLU A 91 4.64 19.92 3.44
N MET A 92 3.46 19.42 3.03
CA MET A 92 2.27 20.21 2.71
C MET A 92 1.57 20.81 3.95
N GLY A 93 2.01 20.45 5.16
CA GLY A 93 1.49 20.98 6.41
C GLY A 93 0.39 20.17 7.08
N HIS A 94 0.12 18.96 6.61
CA HIS A 94 -0.89 18.07 7.20
C HIS A 94 -0.42 17.38 8.49
N GLU A 95 -1.37 17.08 9.39
CA GLU A 95 -1.16 16.17 10.53
C GLU A 95 -1.27 14.73 10.00
N VAL A 96 -0.14 14.02 9.97
CA VAL A 96 -0.06 12.65 9.41
C VAL A 96 0.33 11.67 10.51
N THR A 97 -0.47 10.63 10.67
CA THR A 97 -0.14 9.41 11.41
C THR A 97 0.21 8.33 10.39
N ALA A 98 1.43 7.81 10.41
CA ALA A 98 1.88 6.72 9.56
C ALA A 98 1.89 5.40 10.34
N ILE A 99 1.24 4.36 9.81
CA ILE A 99 1.23 3.04 10.43
C ILE A 99 1.84 1.99 9.51
N ASP A 100 2.57 1.06 10.10
CA ASP A 100 3.10 -0.11 9.38
C ASP A 100 3.22 -1.31 10.32
N ILE A 101 3.12 -2.52 9.75
CA ILE A 101 3.34 -3.78 10.47
C ILE A 101 4.83 -4.17 10.53
N SER A 102 5.66 -3.52 9.74
CA SER A 102 7.12 -3.70 9.66
C SER A 102 7.83 -2.80 10.68
N PRO A 103 8.55 -3.36 11.65
CA PRO A 103 9.33 -2.55 12.60
C PRO A 103 10.48 -1.80 11.91
N LEU A 104 11.04 -2.37 10.82
CA LEU A 104 12.13 -1.74 10.08
C LEU A 104 11.63 -0.59 9.18
N CYS A 105 10.43 -0.69 8.62
CA CYS A 105 9.78 0.44 7.95
C CYS A 105 9.50 1.57 8.94
N CYS A 106 8.99 1.26 10.14
CA CYS A 106 8.77 2.27 11.18
C CYS A 106 10.08 2.99 11.56
N GLU A 107 11.16 2.24 11.78
CA GLU A 107 12.49 2.82 12.05
C GLU A 107 12.97 3.72 10.89
N ALA A 108 12.77 3.28 9.65
CA ALA A 108 13.12 4.08 8.48
C ALA A 108 12.30 5.38 8.39
N MET A 109 11.00 5.33 8.69
CA MET A 109 10.12 6.48 8.74
C MET A 109 10.54 7.51 9.78
N GLU A 110 10.87 7.09 10.99
CA GLU A 110 11.38 7.94 12.06
C GLU A 110 12.70 8.61 11.66
N ARG A 111 13.66 7.85 11.10
CA ARG A 111 14.94 8.39 10.60
C ARG A 111 14.76 9.41 9.49
N ARG A 112 13.73 9.28 8.70
CA ARG A 112 13.39 10.25 7.67
C ARG A 112 12.59 11.45 8.18
N GLY A 113 12.17 11.49 9.45
CA GLY A 113 11.55 12.65 10.11
C GLY A 113 10.04 12.70 10.09
N ILE A 114 9.35 11.56 9.94
CA ILE A 114 7.91 11.50 10.22
C ILE A 114 7.68 11.65 11.71
N LYS A 115 6.71 12.49 12.08
CA LYS A 115 6.46 12.90 13.47
C LYS A 115 5.66 11.90 14.29
N ASP A 116 4.66 11.25 13.67
CA ASP A 116 3.80 10.24 14.31
C ASP A 116 3.87 8.92 13.51
N VAL A 117 4.77 8.04 13.95
CA VAL A 117 4.95 6.70 13.40
C VAL A 117 4.48 5.68 14.42
N ARG A 118 3.67 4.71 13.99
CA ARG A 118 3.16 3.67 14.87
C ARG A 118 3.38 2.29 14.26
N HIS A 119 4.11 1.45 14.98
CA HIS A 119 4.28 0.03 14.63
C HIS A 119 3.03 -0.73 15.07
N VAL A 120 2.00 -0.74 14.23
CA VAL A 120 0.69 -1.31 14.55
C VAL A 120 -0.01 -1.83 13.29
N ASP A 121 -0.77 -2.90 13.44
CA ASP A 121 -1.66 -3.43 12.42
C ASP A 121 -2.94 -2.57 12.34
N LEU A 122 -3.45 -2.32 11.14
CA LEU A 122 -4.71 -1.59 10.92
C LEU A 122 -5.88 -2.19 11.73
N PHE A 123 -5.90 -3.52 11.87
CA PHE A 123 -6.97 -4.23 12.59
C PHE A 123 -6.76 -4.27 14.11
N ASP A 124 -5.65 -3.76 14.62
CA ASP A 124 -5.44 -3.67 16.06
C ASP A 124 -6.38 -2.61 16.67
N LYS A 125 -7.08 -2.99 17.74
CA LYS A 125 -8.01 -2.11 18.44
C LYS A 125 -7.33 -0.97 19.20
N SER A 126 -6.02 -1.07 19.44
CA SER A 126 -5.22 0.03 20.00
C SER A 126 -5.10 1.22 19.04
N LEU A 127 -5.22 0.97 17.72
CA LEU A 127 -5.35 2.04 16.73
C LEU A 127 -6.74 2.67 16.86
N SER A 128 -6.80 3.78 17.52
CA SER A 128 -8.02 4.53 17.80
C SER A 128 -7.92 5.97 17.28
N GLY A 129 -9.06 6.64 17.22
CA GLY A 129 -9.19 8.01 16.71
C GLY A 129 -10.02 8.06 15.44
N LYS A 130 -10.26 9.28 14.98
CA LYS A 130 -10.99 9.57 13.74
C LYS A 130 -10.08 10.34 12.80
N PHE A 131 -10.10 9.95 11.52
CA PHE A 131 -9.27 10.54 10.49
C PHE A 131 -10.15 11.12 9.38
N ASN A 132 -9.81 12.30 8.90
CA ASN A 132 -10.53 12.94 7.79
C ASN A 132 -10.10 12.34 6.44
N THR A 133 -8.85 11.90 6.32
CA THR A 133 -8.38 11.15 5.15
C THR A 133 -7.64 9.90 5.61
N ILE A 134 -8.00 8.76 5.05
CA ILE A 134 -7.28 7.49 5.24
C ILE A 134 -6.73 7.07 3.88
N LEU A 135 -5.42 6.92 3.78
CA LEU A 135 -4.72 6.51 2.56
C LEU A 135 -4.37 5.04 2.61
N LEU A 136 -4.73 4.33 1.56
CA LEU A 136 -4.27 2.98 1.24
C LEU A 136 -3.78 3.01 -0.20
N LEU A 137 -2.51 3.36 -0.40
CA LEU A 137 -1.91 3.56 -1.72
C LEU A 137 -0.86 2.49 -2.05
N MET A 138 -0.54 2.34 -3.35
CA MET A 138 0.25 1.26 -3.94
C MET A 138 -0.47 -0.09 -3.87
N ASN A 139 -1.65 -0.14 -4.48
CA ASN A 139 -2.57 -1.27 -4.45
C ASN A 139 -3.06 -1.58 -3.02
N GLY A 140 -3.66 -0.57 -2.40
CA GLY A 140 -4.07 -0.60 -1.00
C GLY A 140 -5.14 -1.64 -0.68
N THR A 141 -5.94 -2.09 -1.66
CA THR A 141 -6.89 -3.20 -1.49
C THR A 141 -6.18 -4.51 -1.11
N GLY A 142 -4.89 -4.63 -1.44
CA GLY A 142 -4.05 -5.78 -1.12
C GLY A 142 -3.97 -6.10 0.37
N ILE A 143 -4.16 -5.11 1.25
CA ILE A 143 -4.19 -5.30 2.70
C ILE A 143 -5.32 -6.27 3.12
N ALA A 144 -6.39 -6.42 2.35
CA ALA A 144 -7.42 -7.42 2.59
C ALA A 144 -6.89 -8.85 2.37
N GLY A 145 -5.91 -9.05 1.49
CA GLY A 145 -5.35 -10.35 1.11
C GLY A 145 -6.28 -11.14 0.21
N ARG A 146 -7.54 -11.35 0.60
CA ARG A 146 -8.55 -12.07 -0.15
C ARG A 146 -9.84 -11.27 -0.28
N LEU A 147 -10.58 -11.53 -1.35
CA LEU A 147 -11.87 -10.88 -1.62
C LEU A 147 -12.86 -11.03 -0.46
N SER A 148 -12.91 -12.22 0.14
CA SER A 148 -13.80 -12.51 1.28
C SER A 148 -13.50 -11.65 2.52
N ARG A 149 -12.31 -11.03 2.61
CA ARG A 149 -11.89 -10.17 3.73
C ARG A 149 -12.05 -8.67 3.42
N LEU A 150 -12.33 -8.31 2.18
CA LEU A 150 -12.53 -6.92 1.78
C LEU A 150 -13.65 -6.21 2.58
N PRO A 151 -14.81 -6.83 2.85
CA PRO A 151 -15.82 -6.23 3.72
C PRO A 151 -15.31 -5.91 5.13
N SER A 152 -14.44 -6.76 5.68
CA SER A 152 -13.84 -6.52 7.01
C SER A 152 -12.85 -5.35 6.98
N LEU A 153 -12.07 -5.22 5.91
CA LEU A 153 -11.20 -4.06 5.69
C LEU A 153 -12.03 -2.78 5.64
N LEU A 154 -13.05 -2.73 4.78
CA LEU A 154 -13.91 -1.55 4.64
C LEU A 154 -14.64 -1.21 5.94
N GLY A 155 -15.13 -2.20 6.68
CA GLY A 155 -15.74 -2.02 8.00
C GLY A 155 -14.77 -1.37 9.01
N ARG A 156 -13.51 -1.80 9.01
CA ARG A 156 -12.48 -1.21 9.87
C ARG A 156 -12.15 0.23 9.49
N LEU A 157 -12.02 0.52 8.20
CA LEU A 157 -11.79 1.88 7.70
C LEU A 157 -12.94 2.81 8.07
N LYS A 158 -14.19 2.35 7.89
CA LYS A 158 -15.40 3.06 8.32
C LYS A 158 -15.40 3.38 9.81
N GLU A 159 -14.96 2.43 10.66
CA GLU A 159 -14.88 2.62 12.12
C GLU A 159 -13.97 3.77 12.53
N ILE A 160 -12.82 3.96 11.85
CA ILE A 160 -11.82 4.97 12.18
C ILE A 160 -11.89 6.23 11.30
N MET A 161 -12.80 6.27 10.33
CA MET A 161 -13.04 7.44 9.49
C MET A 161 -13.91 8.47 10.24
N ALA A 162 -13.61 9.75 10.10
CA ALA A 162 -14.46 10.85 10.59
C ALA A 162 -15.79 10.89 9.82
N ASP A 163 -16.82 11.51 10.37
CA ASP A 163 -18.15 11.55 9.75
C ASP A 163 -18.14 12.28 8.40
N ASP A 164 -17.26 13.28 8.26
CA ASP A 164 -16.98 14.03 7.04
C ASP A 164 -15.73 13.50 6.30
N GLY A 165 -15.23 12.32 6.69
CA GLY A 165 -13.98 11.76 6.20
C GLY A 165 -14.09 11.04 4.87
N GLN A 166 -12.93 10.68 4.35
CA GLN A 166 -12.77 9.87 3.13
C GLN A 166 -11.70 8.80 3.30
N VAL A 167 -11.85 7.71 2.57
CA VAL A 167 -10.79 6.75 2.30
C VAL A 167 -10.38 6.92 0.85
N LEU A 168 -9.09 7.09 0.60
CA LEU A 168 -8.50 7.09 -0.73
C LEU A 168 -7.72 5.79 -0.89
N ILE A 169 -8.21 4.93 -1.77
CA ILE A 169 -7.70 3.59 -1.98
C ILE A 169 -7.50 3.34 -3.46
N ASP A 170 -6.35 2.77 -3.82
CA ASP A 170 -6.08 2.35 -5.18
C ASP A 170 -6.10 0.83 -5.32
N SER A 171 -6.35 0.38 -6.53
CA SER A 171 -6.19 -0.98 -6.97
C SER A 171 -6.04 -1.04 -8.49
N SER A 172 -5.87 -2.25 -9.02
CA SER A 172 -5.77 -2.51 -10.45
C SER A 172 -6.66 -3.67 -10.84
N ASP A 173 -7.26 -3.60 -12.04
CA ASP A 173 -7.83 -4.77 -12.68
C ASP A 173 -6.70 -5.54 -13.39
N ILE A 174 -6.30 -6.68 -12.82
CA ILE A 174 -5.22 -7.50 -13.37
C ILE A 174 -5.72 -8.62 -14.30
N LYS A 175 -6.97 -8.56 -14.76
CA LYS A 175 -7.55 -9.57 -15.66
C LYS A 175 -6.70 -9.77 -16.91
N TYR A 176 -6.11 -8.70 -17.44
CA TYR A 176 -5.28 -8.71 -18.65
C TYR A 176 -4.02 -9.60 -18.55
N VAL A 177 -3.52 -9.88 -17.35
CA VAL A 177 -2.31 -10.73 -17.15
C VAL A 177 -2.57 -12.20 -17.46
N TYR A 178 -3.83 -12.60 -17.49
CA TYR A 178 -4.24 -13.99 -17.71
C TYR A 178 -4.57 -14.31 -19.19
N GLY A 179 -4.50 -13.31 -20.08
CA GLY A 179 -4.87 -13.48 -21.47
C GLY A 179 -6.37 -13.24 -21.71
N ASP A 180 -7.01 -14.11 -22.46
CA ASP A 180 -8.45 -14.02 -22.73
C ASP A 180 -9.31 -14.70 -21.63
N GLU A 181 -10.65 -14.70 -21.82
CA GLU A 181 -11.57 -15.26 -20.82
C GLU A 181 -11.48 -16.78 -20.68
N ASP A 182 -11.14 -17.48 -21.76
CA ASP A 182 -10.97 -18.94 -21.75
C ASP A 182 -9.67 -19.31 -21.01
N ASP A 183 -8.60 -18.54 -21.20
CA ASP A 183 -7.34 -18.68 -20.47
C ASP A 183 -7.56 -18.42 -18.99
N LEU A 184 -8.23 -17.32 -18.63
CA LEU A 184 -8.56 -16.98 -17.24
C LEU A 184 -9.32 -18.12 -16.55
N ALA A 185 -10.36 -18.65 -17.18
CA ALA A 185 -11.17 -19.73 -16.64
C ALA A 185 -10.37 -21.05 -16.43
N SER A 186 -9.32 -21.26 -17.23
CA SER A 186 -8.44 -22.44 -17.11
C SER A 186 -7.39 -22.31 -16.00
N ILE A 187 -6.95 -21.09 -15.70
CA ILE A 187 -5.86 -20.78 -14.75
C ILE A 187 -6.40 -20.58 -13.33
N ILE A 188 -7.53 -19.89 -13.19
CA ILE A 188 -8.08 -19.56 -11.88
C ILE A 188 -8.95 -20.72 -11.36
N PRO A 189 -8.64 -21.29 -10.18
CA PRO A 189 -9.45 -22.35 -9.59
C PRO A 189 -10.90 -21.89 -9.37
N GLU A 190 -11.84 -22.81 -9.53
CA GLU A 190 -13.27 -22.55 -9.28
C GLU A 190 -13.49 -21.98 -7.88
N GLY A 191 -14.24 -20.89 -7.79
CA GLY A 191 -14.56 -20.20 -6.53
C GLY A 191 -13.47 -19.24 -6.03
N LYS A 192 -12.33 -19.07 -6.74
CA LYS A 192 -11.35 -18.03 -6.46
C LYS A 192 -11.58 -16.81 -7.35
N TYR A 193 -11.29 -15.64 -6.81
CA TYR A 193 -11.26 -14.40 -7.57
C TYR A 193 -9.89 -14.22 -8.21
N TYR A 194 -9.84 -13.81 -9.48
CA TYR A 194 -8.59 -13.72 -10.26
C TYR A 194 -7.57 -12.72 -9.67
N GLY A 195 -8.03 -11.76 -8.90
CA GLY A 195 -7.18 -10.76 -8.25
C GLY A 195 -6.59 -11.20 -6.91
N GLU A 196 -6.82 -12.45 -6.45
CA GLU A 196 -6.19 -13.01 -5.25
C GLU A 196 -4.83 -13.62 -5.60
N VAL A 197 -3.74 -12.90 -5.29
CA VAL A 197 -2.36 -13.28 -5.64
C VAL A 197 -1.56 -13.60 -4.39
N GLU A 198 -0.66 -14.58 -4.49
CA GLU A 198 0.30 -14.91 -3.46
C GLU A 198 1.68 -14.36 -3.82
N PHE A 199 2.33 -13.68 -2.87
CA PHE A 199 3.66 -13.16 -3.01
C PHE A 199 4.60 -13.61 -1.88
N GLN A 200 5.88 -13.62 -2.17
CA GLN A 200 6.95 -13.71 -1.19
C GLN A 200 8.06 -12.72 -1.54
N MET A 201 8.45 -11.88 -0.62
CA MET A 201 9.56 -10.95 -0.84
C MET A 201 10.86 -11.51 -0.32
N VAL A 202 11.96 -11.20 -1.03
CA VAL A 202 13.33 -11.58 -0.67
C VAL A 202 14.26 -10.39 -0.90
N TYR A 203 15.07 -10.07 0.09
CA TYR A 203 16.13 -9.08 0.00
C TYR A 203 17.43 -9.65 0.54
N LYS A 204 18.44 -9.80 -0.31
CA LYS A 204 19.69 -10.51 0.03
C LYS A 204 19.35 -11.89 0.61
N ASP A 205 19.84 -12.19 1.81
CA ASP A 205 19.59 -13.46 2.49
C ASP A 205 18.29 -13.47 3.33
N ILE A 206 17.60 -12.34 3.42
CA ILE A 206 16.36 -12.21 4.19
C ILE A 206 15.18 -12.61 3.32
N ARG A 207 14.53 -13.72 3.70
CA ARG A 207 13.30 -14.21 3.05
C ARG A 207 12.10 -13.97 3.96
N GLY A 208 11.11 -13.24 3.46
CA GLY A 208 9.84 -13.00 4.12
C GLY A 208 8.95 -14.24 4.13
N LYS A 209 7.85 -14.18 4.87
CA LYS A 209 6.78 -15.16 4.74
C LYS A 209 6.01 -14.93 3.44
N GLN A 210 5.38 -15.97 2.92
CA GLN A 210 4.35 -15.82 1.88
C GLN A 210 3.16 -15.06 2.45
N PHE A 211 2.56 -14.22 1.62
CA PHE A 211 1.38 -13.45 1.97
C PHE A 211 0.45 -13.32 0.76
N GLU A 212 -0.83 -13.16 1.06
CA GLU A 212 -1.87 -12.93 0.08
C GLU A 212 -2.03 -11.44 -0.16
N TRP A 213 -2.27 -11.06 -1.43
CA TRP A 213 -2.48 -9.68 -1.84
C TRP A 213 -3.66 -9.61 -2.80
N LEU A 214 -4.61 -8.72 -2.54
CA LEU A 214 -5.81 -8.59 -3.34
C LEU A 214 -5.70 -7.42 -4.32
N TYR A 215 -5.83 -7.71 -5.58
CA TYR A 215 -6.19 -6.75 -6.62
C TYR A 215 -7.68 -6.84 -6.86
N VAL A 216 -8.39 -5.74 -7.03
CA VAL A 216 -9.83 -5.78 -7.26
C VAL A 216 -10.21 -4.76 -8.34
N ASP A 217 -11.07 -5.15 -9.29
CA ASP A 217 -11.62 -4.23 -10.26
C ASP A 217 -12.58 -3.23 -9.60
N PHE A 218 -12.76 -2.06 -10.22
CA PHE A 218 -13.54 -0.98 -9.63
C PHE A 218 -15.02 -1.36 -9.43
N ALA A 219 -15.63 -2.07 -10.37
CA ALA A 219 -17.06 -2.40 -10.29
C ALA A 219 -17.34 -3.32 -9.09
N LEU A 220 -16.45 -4.27 -8.82
CA LEU A 220 -16.54 -5.15 -7.66
C LEU A 220 -16.27 -4.40 -6.36
N LEU A 221 -15.24 -3.52 -6.32
CA LEU A 221 -14.99 -2.66 -5.16
C LEU A 221 -16.21 -1.79 -4.84
N GLU A 222 -16.81 -1.16 -5.84
CA GLU A 222 -18.01 -0.33 -5.68
C GLU A 222 -19.18 -1.13 -5.12
N THR A 223 -19.42 -2.33 -5.65
CA THR A 223 -20.48 -3.23 -5.19
C THR A 223 -20.31 -3.61 -3.72
N ILE A 224 -19.09 -3.99 -3.33
CA ILE A 224 -18.78 -4.38 -1.94
C ILE A 224 -18.86 -3.17 -1.01
N ALA A 225 -18.34 -2.00 -1.41
CA ALA A 225 -18.43 -0.78 -0.62
C ALA A 225 -19.89 -0.38 -0.35
N LYS A 226 -20.75 -0.44 -1.36
CA LYS A 226 -22.21 -0.21 -1.20
C LYS A 226 -22.83 -1.19 -0.21
N SER A 227 -22.47 -2.46 -0.26
CA SER A 227 -22.95 -3.47 0.70
C SER A 227 -22.51 -3.20 2.14
N CYS A 228 -21.36 -2.53 2.31
CA CYS A 228 -20.85 -2.06 3.60
C CYS A 228 -21.44 -0.71 4.04
N GLY A 229 -22.36 -0.13 3.27
CA GLY A 229 -22.97 1.17 3.54
C GLY A 229 -21.99 2.33 3.36
N MET A 230 -21.14 2.25 2.34
CA MET A 230 -20.24 3.31 1.90
C MET A 230 -20.56 3.69 0.44
N LYS A 231 -20.37 4.95 0.10
CA LYS A 231 -20.34 5.40 -1.29
C LYS A 231 -18.95 5.14 -1.84
N CYS A 232 -18.85 4.76 -3.10
CA CYS A 232 -17.59 4.55 -3.82
C CYS A 232 -17.62 5.38 -5.11
N GLU A 233 -16.60 6.18 -5.32
CA GLU A 233 -16.45 7.03 -6.50
C GLU A 233 -15.06 6.82 -7.10
N MET A 234 -14.99 6.62 -8.42
CA MET A 234 -13.71 6.62 -9.14
C MET A 234 -13.25 8.06 -9.32
N ILE A 235 -12.12 8.39 -8.71
CA ILE A 235 -11.52 9.74 -8.77
C ILE A 235 -10.63 9.87 -9.99
N LEU A 236 -9.90 8.82 -10.31
CA LEU A 236 -8.97 8.77 -11.43
C LEU A 236 -8.81 7.34 -11.92
N GLU A 237 -8.82 7.17 -13.23
CA GLU A 237 -8.42 5.93 -13.90
C GLU A 237 -7.01 6.12 -14.44
N GLY A 238 -6.10 5.23 -14.09
CA GLY A 238 -4.72 5.27 -14.54
C GLY A 238 -4.50 4.57 -15.88
N ALA A 239 -3.28 4.68 -16.40
CA ALA A 239 -2.94 4.16 -17.73
C ALA A 239 -2.71 2.64 -17.77
N GLN A 240 -2.58 1.97 -16.62
CA GLN A 240 -2.21 0.55 -16.50
C GLN A 240 -3.31 -0.27 -15.82
N HIS A 241 -4.58 -0.01 -16.14
CA HIS A 241 -5.75 -0.65 -15.50
C HIS A 241 -5.83 -0.43 -13.99
N ASP A 242 -5.11 0.54 -13.49
CA ASP A 242 -5.11 0.99 -12.12
C ASP A 242 -6.11 2.14 -11.94
N TYR A 243 -6.60 2.35 -10.74
CA TYR A 243 -7.55 3.41 -10.42
C TYR A 243 -7.39 3.90 -8.99
N LEU A 244 -7.79 5.16 -8.75
CA LEU A 244 -8.00 5.74 -7.43
C LEU A 244 -9.49 5.82 -7.13
N ALA A 245 -9.92 5.18 -6.06
CA ALA A 245 -11.27 5.28 -5.54
C ALA A 245 -11.33 6.12 -4.26
N ARG A 246 -12.42 6.85 -4.11
CA ARG A 246 -12.80 7.54 -2.88
C ARG A 246 -14.01 6.85 -2.26
N LEU A 247 -13.86 6.45 -0.97
CA LEU A 247 -14.96 5.92 -0.19
C LEU A 247 -15.39 6.94 0.86
N THR A 248 -16.71 7.15 1.01
CA THR A 248 -17.31 8.05 2.02
C THR A 248 -18.54 7.38 2.66
N LEU A 249 -19.06 7.97 3.74
CA LEU A 249 -20.29 7.52 4.40
C LEU A 249 -21.56 7.90 3.61
#